data_bb38bf29b199955ba2ca5285a22a40d8
#
_entry.id   bb38bf29b199955ba2ca5285a22a40d8
#
_cell.length_a   1.000
_cell.length_b   1.000
_cell.length_c   1.000
_cell.angle_alpha   90.00
_cell.angle_beta   90.00
_cell.angle_gamma   90.00
#
_symmetry.space_group_name_H-M   'P 1'
#
loop_
_entity.id
_entity.type
_entity.pdbx_description
1 polymer ?
#
loop_
_entity_poly.entity_id
_entity_poly.type
_entity_poly.pdbx_seq_one_letter_code
_entity_poly.pdbx_strand_id
1 'polypeptide(L)'
;MMKVLMVNGSPHLKGCTYTALEEVGKTLKENGVDYEIFQLGPRPMRDCIGCNKCQGQGCIFKDDNDDAVNRFLEKAKEADGFVFGSPVYYAHPSGQILSFLNRVFYSSAVGELYPVFAGKPGAAIVSARRGGTTAAIDVLNKYFGIASMPIVPSTYWNMVHGMSPDEVRKDLEGLQTMRNVGRNLAWMLKGFAKQEAESVFADHVETEYRTDFNH
;
A
#
# COMPACT_ATOMS: atom_id res chain seq x y z
N MET A 1 -4.33 18.68 7.05
CA MET A 1 -3.23 17.95 7.74
C MET A 1 -2.92 16.74 6.88
N MET A 2 -1.67 16.50 6.52
CA MET A 2 -1.29 15.34 5.69
C MET A 2 -1.63 14.02 6.40
N LYS A 3 -2.15 13.06 5.63
CA LYS A 3 -2.62 11.77 6.15
C LYS A 3 -2.11 10.60 5.31
N VAL A 4 -1.59 9.58 5.96
CA VAL A 4 -1.18 8.32 5.32
C VAL A 4 -2.21 7.23 5.63
N LEU A 5 -2.71 6.57 4.59
CA LEU A 5 -3.59 5.42 4.73
C LEU A 5 -2.77 4.13 4.61
N MET A 6 -2.77 3.34 5.68
CA MET A 6 -1.99 2.10 5.75
C MET A 6 -2.92 0.89 5.75
N VAL A 7 -2.55 -0.17 5.05
CA VAL A 7 -3.33 -1.42 4.98
C VAL A 7 -2.64 -2.51 5.77
N ASN A 8 -3.35 -3.10 6.73
CA ASN A 8 -2.94 -4.35 7.37
C ASN A 8 -3.55 -5.55 6.64
N GLY A 9 -2.75 -6.18 5.77
CA GLY A 9 -3.10 -7.37 5.01
C GLY A 9 -2.98 -8.69 5.80
N SER A 10 -2.74 -8.60 7.11
CA SER A 10 -2.75 -9.77 8.00
C SER A 10 -4.17 -10.10 8.45
N PRO A 11 -4.53 -11.40 8.59
CA PRO A 11 -5.76 -11.79 9.24
C PRO A 11 -5.80 -11.43 10.73
N HIS A 12 -4.63 -11.19 11.34
CA HIS A 12 -4.50 -10.84 12.75
C HIS A 12 -4.55 -9.32 12.96
N LEU A 13 -5.54 -8.85 13.72
CA LEU A 13 -5.75 -7.43 13.98
C LEU A 13 -4.52 -6.74 14.61
N LYS A 14 -3.86 -7.40 15.55
CA LYS A 14 -2.68 -6.89 16.26
C LYS A 14 -1.51 -7.89 16.19
N GLY A 15 -1.26 -8.43 14.97
CA GLY A 15 -0.15 -9.35 14.71
C GLY A 15 1.16 -8.65 14.35
N CYS A 16 2.11 -9.42 13.82
CA CYS A 16 3.45 -8.93 13.44
C CYS A 16 3.38 -7.79 12.42
N THR A 17 2.54 -7.92 11.39
CA THR A 17 2.36 -6.87 10.36
C THR A 17 1.81 -5.58 10.98
N TYR A 18 0.82 -5.69 11.87
CA TYR A 18 0.28 -4.53 12.58
C TYR A 18 1.35 -3.83 13.43
N THR A 19 2.19 -4.59 14.15
CA THR A 19 3.29 -4.05 14.96
C THR A 19 4.26 -3.24 14.11
N ALA A 20 4.58 -3.72 12.91
CA ALA A 20 5.42 -3.00 11.96
C ALA A 20 4.74 -1.71 11.46
N LEU A 21 3.47 -1.78 11.06
CA LEU A 21 2.69 -0.61 10.63
C LEU A 21 2.55 0.43 11.76
N GLU A 22 2.33 -0.02 12.99
CA GLU A 22 2.24 0.87 14.14
C GLU A 22 3.55 1.64 14.39
N GLU A 23 4.71 1.03 14.18
CA GLU A 23 6.00 1.70 14.30
C GLU A 23 6.19 2.76 13.19
N VAL A 24 5.80 2.46 11.96
CA VAL A 24 5.73 3.46 10.87
C VAL A 24 4.81 4.61 11.26
N GLY A 25 3.61 4.30 11.76
CA GLY A 25 2.59 5.29 12.12
C GLY A 25 3.02 6.21 13.25
N LYS A 26 3.65 5.68 14.30
CA LYS A 26 4.24 6.49 15.39
C LYS A 26 5.25 7.49 14.84
N THR A 27 6.13 7.03 13.96
CA THR A 27 7.14 7.89 13.34
C THR A 27 6.54 8.95 12.42
N LEU A 28 5.46 8.62 11.68
CA LEU A 28 4.71 9.60 10.91
C LEU A 28 4.15 10.71 11.82
N LYS A 29 3.52 10.35 12.95
CA LYS A 29 2.99 11.33 13.92
C LYS A 29 4.08 12.21 14.52
N GLU A 30 5.21 11.64 14.92
CA GLU A 30 6.38 12.39 15.39
C GLU A 30 6.86 13.42 14.36
N ASN A 31 6.61 13.17 13.07
CA ASN A 31 6.94 14.06 11.97
C ASN A 31 5.75 14.91 11.47
N GLY A 32 4.66 15.01 12.22
CA GLY A 32 3.52 15.87 11.91
C GLY A 32 2.62 15.38 10.78
N VAL A 33 2.63 14.08 10.49
CA VAL A 33 1.77 13.41 9.51
C VAL A 33 0.83 12.45 10.24
N ASP A 34 -0.46 12.57 10.00
CA ASP A 34 -1.44 11.65 10.58
C ASP A 34 -1.52 10.32 9.82
N TYR A 35 -2.06 9.30 10.45
CA TYR A 35 -2.22 8.00 9.80
C TYR A 35 -3.48 7.26 10.24
N GLU A 36 -3.93 6.38 9.38
CA GLU A 36 -5.00 5.42 9.67
C GLU A 36 -4.58 4.03 9.21
N ILE A 37 -4.81 2.99 10.03
CA ILE A 37 -4.59 1.59 9.65
C ILE A 37 -5.92 0.97 9.26
N PHE A 38 -6.06 0.64 7.97
CA PHE A 38 -7.20 -0.07 7.40
C PHE A 38 -6.95 -1.58 7.52
N GLN A 39 -7.78 -2.26 8.32
CA GLN A 39 -7.66 -3.69 8.58
C GLN A 39 -8.47 -4.50 7.58
N LEU A 40 -7.84 -5.47 6.89
CA LEU A 40 -8.56 -6.41 6.01
C LEU A 40 -9.27 -7.51 6.81
N GLY A 41 -8.68 -7.96 7.92
CA GLY A 41 -9.27 -8.98 8.79
C GLY A 41 -9.16 -10.42 8.22
N PRO A 42 -9.78 -11.41 8.87
CA PRO A 42 -9.63 -12.82 8.52
C PRO A 42 -10.67 -13.33 7.50
N ARG A 43 -11.64 -12.51 7.11
CA ARG A 43 -12.72 -12.96 6.22
C ARG A 43 -12.22 -13.14 4.79
N PRO A 44 -12.66 -14.19 4.08
CA PRO A 44 -12.28 -14.40 2.68
C PRO A 44 -12.66 -13.20 1.82
N MET A 45 -11.77 -12.86 0.90
CA MET A 45 -11.99 -11.83 -0.11
C MET A 45 -11.79 -12.44 -1.49
N ARG A 46 -12.78 -12.26 -2.38
CA ARG A 46 -12.61 -12.70 -3.77
C ARG A 46 -11.61 -11.81 -4.50
N ASP A 47 -10.93 -12.39 -5.43
CA ASP A 47 -10.04 -11.67 -6.34
C ASP A 47 -10.81 -10.92 -7.44
N CYS A 48 -10.09 -10.08 -8.18
CA CYS A 48 -10.60 -9.46 -9.41
C CYS A 48 -10.84 -10.53 -10.48
N ILE A 49 -12.01 -10.49 -11.11
CA ILE A 49 -12.37 -11.43 -12.19
C ILE A 49 -12.33 -10.77 -13.57
N GLY A 50 -11.78 -9.57 -13.68
CA GLY A 50 -11.67 -8.87 -14.96
C GLY A 50 -13.00 -8.57 -15.64
N CYS A 51 -14.08 -8.33 -14.89
CA CYS A 51 -15.43 -8.12 -15.45
C CYS A 51 -15.62 -6.79 -16.19
N ASN A 52 -14.64 -5.89 -16.13
CA ASN A 52 -14.60 -4.58 -16.80
C ASN A 52 -15.79 -3.64 -16.49
N LYS A 53 -16.46 -3.82 -15.34
CA LYS A 53 -17.64 -3.03 -14.98
C LYS A 53 -17.35 -1.86 -14.02
N CYS A 54 -16.11 -1.68 -13.60
CA CYS A 54 -15.73 -0.65 -12.61
C CYS A 54 -15.38 0.70 -13.26
N GLN A 55 -14.57 0.74 -14.31
CA GLN A 55 -14.24 1.94 -15.10
C GLN A 55 -13.96 3.20 -14.23
N GLY A 56 -13.13 3.06 -13.18
CA GLY A 56 -12.79 4.15 -12.26
C GLY A 56 -13.85 4.48 -11.20
N GLN A 57 -15.00 3.82 -11.21
CA GLN A 57 -16.11 4.10 -10.28
C GLN A 57 -16.13 3.20 -9.03
N GLY A 58 -15.06 2.42 -8.81
CA GLY A 58 -14.98 1.43 -7.75
C GLY A 58 -15.46 0.04 -8.20
N CYS A 59 -15.25 -0.95 -7.33
CA CYS A 59 -15.60 -2.34 -7.65
C CYS A 59 -17.10 -2.58 -7.54
N ILE A 60 -17.69 -3.28 -8.54
CA ILE A 60 -19.11 -3.62 -8.51
C ILE A 60 -19.48 -4.69 -7.48
N PHE A 61 -18.49 -5.49 -7.05
CA PHE A 61 -18.71 -6.50 -6.03
C PHE A 61 -18.71 -5.85 -4.65
N LYS A 62 -19.88 -5.74 -4.09
CA LYS A 62 -20.11 -5.41 -2.69
C LYS A 62 -20.23 -6.75 -1.98
N ASP A 63 -19.12 -7.23 -1.47
CA ASP A 63 -19.10 -8.49 -0.74
C ASP A 63 -19.93 -8.35 0.54
N ASP A 64 -20.74 -9.35 0.86
CA ASP A 64 -21.76 -9.34 1.93
C ASP A 64 -21.21 -8.96 3.32
N ASN A 65 -19.92 -9.02 3.51
CA ASN A 65 -19.30 -8.74 4.79
C ASN A 65 -18.58 -7.43 4.85
N ASP A 66 -18.25 -6.86 3.69
CA ASP A 66 -17.39 -5.74 3.70
C ASP A 66 -17.04 -5.31 2.30
N ASP A 67 -17.63 -4.26 1.87
CA ASP A 67 -17.14 -3.56 0.70
C ASP A 67 -15.80 -2.87 1.03
N ALA A 68 -14.83 -3.70 1.48
CA ALA A 68 -13.53 -3.22 1.91
C ALA A 68 -12.80 -2.46 0.80
N VAL A 69 -13.01 -2.87 -0.44
CA VAL A 69 -12.42 -2.23 -1.62
C VAL A 69 -12.97 -0.82 -1.79
N ASN A 70 -14.28 -0.64 -1.86
CA ASN A 70 -14.86 0.68 -2.08
C ASN A 70 -14.73 1.58 -0.85
N ARG A 71 -14.87 1.03 0.37
CA ARG A 71 -14.58 1.79 1.59
C ARG A 71 -13.14 2.28 1.67
N PHE A 72 -12.20 1.46 1.22
CA PHE A 72 -10.80 1.88 1.15
C PHE A 72 -10.62 2.98 0.10
N LEU A 73 -11.21 2.84 -1.09
CA LEU A 73 -11.12 3.83 -2.16
C LEU A 73 -11.67 5.20 -1.73
N GLU A 74 -12.78 5.24 -0.97
CA GLU A 74 -13.29 6.50 -0.43
C GLU A 74 -12.27 7.17 0.52
N LYS A 75 -11.63 6.38 1.40
CA LYS A 75 -10.56 6.91 2.28
C LYS A 75 -9.30 7.30 1.49
N ALA A 76 -8.98 6.56 0.43
CA ALA A 76 -7.79 6.79 -0.39
C ALA A 76 -7.85 8.11 -1.16
N LYS A 77 -9.03 8.60 -1.50
CA LYS A 77 -9.21 9.93 -2.11
C LYS A 77 -8.66 11.05 -1.22
N GLU A 78 -8.80 10.91 0.09
CA GLU A 78 -8.38 11.90 1.09
C GLU A 78 -6.96 11.65 1.63
N ALA A 79 -6.30 10.56 1.22
CA ALA A 79 -4.97 10.23 1.68
C ALA A 79 -3.90 10.85 0.76
N ASP A 80 -2.81 11.30 1.38
CA ASP A 80 -1.66 11.89 0.69
C ASP A 80 -0.57 10.85 0.38
N GLY A 81 -0.60 9.68 1.05
CA GLY A 81 0.35 8.59 0.85
C GLY A 81 -0.16 7.26 1.40
N PHE A 82 0.54 6.18 1.06
CA PHE A 82 0.07 4.83 1.36
C PHE A 82 1.16 3.93 1.93
N VAL A 83 0.77 2.97 2.81
CA VAL A 83 1.64 1.87 3.21
C VAL A 83 0.86 0.55 3.13
N PHE A 84 1.35 -0.41 2.34
CA PHE A 84 0.75 -1.73 2.26
C PHE A 84 1.57 -2.74 3.03
N GLY A 85 1.00 -3.26 4.11
CA GLY A 85 1.62 -4.21 5.01
C GLY A 85 1.07 -5.63 4.81
N SER A 86 1.96 -6.62 4.68
CA SER A 86 1.58 -8.03 4.50
C SER A 86 2.41 -8.97 5.35
N PRO A 87 1.81 -10.05 5.90
CA PRO A 87 2.57 -11.20 6.30
C PRO A 87 3.12 -11.92 5.06
N VAL A 88 4.23 -12.66 5.24
CA VAL A 88 4.82 -13.47 4.18
C VAL A 88 4.35 -14.92 4.33
N TYR A 89 3.68 -15.43 3.31
CA TYR A 89 3.27 -16.82 3.19
C TYR A 89 3.89 -17.44 1.92
N TYR A 90 4.65 -18.52 2.06
CA TYR A 90 5.33 -19.18 0.93
C TYR A 90 6.14 -18.22 0.04
N ALA A 91 6.90 -17.31 0.68
CA ALA A 91 7.70 -16.26 0.03
C ALA A 91 6.87 -15.23 -0.78
N HIS A 92 5.57 -15.14 -0.54
CA HIS A 92 4.64 -14.20 -1.18
C HIS A 92 3.88 -13.37 -0.14
N PRO A 93 3.32 -12.21 -0.53
CA PRO A 93 2.30 -11.54 0.28
C PRO A 93 1.09 -12.45 0.51
N SER A 94 0.29 -12.19 1.52
CA SER A 94 -0.94 -12.96 1.74
C SER A 94 -1.86 -12.86 0.52
N GLY A 95 -2.51 -13.97 0.15
CA GLY A 95 -3.48 -13.97 -0.96
C GLY A 95 -4.59 -12.94 -0.78
N GLN A 96 -4.94 -12.65 0.47
CA GLN A 96 -5.97 -11.66 0.78
C GLN A 96 -5.56 -10.23 0.41
N ILE A 97 -4.32 -9.81 0.72
CA ILE A 97 -3.88 -8.47 0.31
C ILE A 97 -3.74 -8.38 -1.21
N LEU A 98 -3.31 -9.46 -1.87
CA LEU A 98 -3.23 -9.47 -3.33
C LEU A 98 -4.61 -9.34 -3.97
N SER A 99 -5.60 -10.12 -3.53
CA SER A 99 -6.98 -9.99 -4.01
C SER A 99 -7.56 -8.59 -3.75
N PHE A 100 -7.24 -8.02 -2.60
CA PHE A 100 -7.63 -6.66 -2.27
C PHE A 100 -7.01 -5.64 -3.23
N LEU A 101 -5.67 -5.67 -3.41
CA LEU A 101 -4.96 -4.73 -4.25
C LEU A 101 -5.33 -4.89 -5.74
N ASN A 102 -5.50 -6.12 -6.24
CA ASN A 102 -5.98 -6.36 -7.60
C ASN A 102 -7.31 -5.64 -7.84
N ARG A 103 -8.24 -5.72 -6.90
CA ARG A 103 -9.54 -5.05 -7.01
C ARG A 103 -9.44 -3.55 -6.84
N VAL A 104 -8.66 -3.07 -5.86
CA VAL A 104 -8.48 -1.64 -5.57
C VAL A 104 -7.88 -0.93 -6.77
N PHE A 105 -6.74 -1.40 -7.26
CA PHE A 105 -6.04 -0.75 -8.37
C PHE A 105 -6.83 -0.85 -9.66
N TYR A 106 -7.33 -2.03 -10.00
CA TYR A 106 -8.10 -2.21 -11.24
C TYR A 106 -9.39 -1.39 -11.25
N SER A 107 -10.11 -1.29 -10.12
CA SER A 107 -11.36 -0.55 -10.06
C SER A 107 -11.22 0.96 -9.93
N SER A 108 -10.03 1.46 -9.57
CA SER A 108 -9.72 2.89 -9.53
C SER A 108 -9.11 3.42 -10.84
N ALA A 109 -8.70 2.53 -11.74
CA ALA A 109 -8.10 2.90 -13.00
C ALA A 109 -9.11 3.53 -13.95
N VAL A 110 -8.68 4.59 -14.64
CA VAL A 110 -9.39 5.23 -15.75
C VAL A 110 -8.47 5.18 -16.96
N GLY A 111 -8.71 4.24 -17.88
CA GLY A 111 -7.74 3.88 -18.90
C GLY A 111 -6.45 3.36 -18.25
N GLU A 112 -5.32 3.99 -18.53
CA GLU A 112 -4.01 3.69 -17.94
C GLU A 112 -3.64 4.62 -16.76
N LEU A 113 -4.56 5.48 -16.35
CA LEU A 113 -4.36 6.43 -15.25
C LEU A 113 -4.94 5.90 -13.95
N TYR A 114 -4.32 6.28 -12.85
CA TYR A 114 -4.73 5.93 -11.50
C TYR A 114 -4.95 7.20 -10.65
N PRO A 115 -6.01 7.98 -10.90
CA PRO A 115 -6.18 9.33 -10.35
C PRO A 115 -6.20 9.39 -8.82
N VAL A 116 -6.53 8.27 -8.16
CA VAL A 116 -6.53 8.19 -6.69
C VAL A 116 -5.11 8.02 -6.13
N PHE A 117 -4.19 7.43 -6.91
CA PHE A 117 -2.88 6.98 -6.44
C PHE A 117 -1.70 7.71 -7.10
N ALA A 118 -1.82 8.09 -8.37
CA ALA A 118 -0.73 8.68 -9.14
C ALA A 118 -0.13 9.91 -8.42
N GLY A 119 1.21 9.96 -8.38
CA GLY A 119 1.96 11.02 -7.71
C GLY A 119 2.02 10.93 -6.19
N LYS A 120 1.18 10.11 -5.54
CA LYS A 120 1.21 9.92 -4.08
C LYS A 120 2.26 8.87 -3.68
N PRO A 121 3.13 9.13 -2.70
CA PRO A 121 4.17 8.19 -2.31
C PRO A 121 3.59 6.95 -1.62
N GLY A 122 4.19 5.79 -1.87
CA GLY A 122 3.77 4.53 -1.29
C GLY A 122 4.93 3.66 -0.80
N ALA A 123 4.73 2.90 0.25
CA ALA A 123 5.67 1.92 0.76
C ALA A 123 5.03 0.54 0.93
N ALA A 124 5.76 -0.51 0.54
CA ALA A 124 5.45 -1.88 0.95
C ALA A 124 6.24 -2.23 2.20
N ILE A 125 5.61 -2.87 3.17
CA ILE A 125 6.28 -3.47 4.33
C ILE A 125 5.82 -4.92 4.51
N VAL A 126 6.71 -5.77 4.97
CA VAL A 126 6.37 -7.19 5.18
C VAL A 126 6.86 -7.70 6.53
N SER A 127 6.14 -8.67 7.07
CA SER A 127 6.53 -9.39 8.28
C SER A 127 6.68 -10.88 7.99
N ALA A 128 7.78 -11.49 8.43
CA ALA A 128 8.02 -12.91 8.26
C ALA A 128 8.70 -13.50 9.49
N ARG A 129 8.52 -14.82 9.66
CA ARG A 129 9.35 -15.55 10.63
C ARG A 129 10.81 -15.59 10.21
N ARG A 130 11.06 -15.75 8.90
CA ARG A 130 12.42 -16.00 8.38
C ARG A 130 12.60 -15.48 6.96
N GLY A 131 12.42 -16.30 5.93
CA GLY A 131 12.73 -15.99 4.53
C GLY A 131 11.52 -15.56 3.70
N GLY A 132 11.79 -15.06 2.48
CA GLY A 132 10.77 -14.72 1.48
C GLY A 132 10.31 -13.27 1.50
N THR A 133 10.90 -12.43 2.34
CA THR A 133 10.52 -11.02 2.52
C THR A 133 10.81 -10.18 1.27
N THR A 134 11.97 -10.33 0.65
CA THR A 134 12.34 -9.57 -0.56
C THR A 134 11.41 -9.88 -1.72
N ALA A 135 11.15 -11.17 -1.99
CA ALA A 135 10.21 -11.58 -3.03
C ALA A 135 8.79 -11.03 -2.80
N ALA A 136 8.34 -10.99 -1.55
CA ALA A 136 7.03 -10.42 -1.21
C ALA A 136 6.98 -8.89 -1.40
N ILE A 137 8.06 -8.16 -1.07
CA ILE A 137 8.16 -6.71 -1.30
C ILE A 137 8.12 -6.41 -2.80
N ASP A 138 8.83 -7.18 -3.63
CA ASP A 138 8.86 -7.00 -5.08
C ASP A 138 7.46 -7.11 -5.70
N VAL A 139 6.65 -8.04 -5.20
CA VAL A 139 5.25 -8.19 -5.65
C VAL A 139 4.43 -6.95 -5.30
N LEU A 140 4.53 -6.44 -4.07
CA LEU A 140 3.77 -5.26 -3.63
C LEU A 140 4.22 -3.98 -4.35
N ASN A 141 5.51 -3.83 -4.61
CA ASN A 141 6.06 -2.66 -5.30
C ASN A 141 5.57 -2.52 -6.75
N LYS A 142 5.14 -3.61 -7.39
CA LYS A 142 4.58 -3.56 -8.76
C LYS A 142 3.30 -2.73 -8.83
N TYR A 143 2.48 -2.74 -7.78
CA TYR A 143 1.27 -1.91 -7.72
C TYR A 143 1.60 -0.42 -7.70
N PHE A 144 2.65 -0.04 -6.98
CA PHE A 144 3.10 1.36 -6.97
C PHE A 144 3.66 1.76 -8.32
N GLY A 145 4.51 0.91 -8.93
CA GLY A 145 5.13 1.21 -10.22
C GLY A 145 4.12 1.47 -11.32
N ILE A 146 3.14 0.58 -11.51
CA ILE A 146 2.13 0.75 -12.57
C ILE A 146 1.21 1.95 -12.34
N ALA A 147 1.02 2.36 -11.09
CA ALA A 147 0.14 3.47 -10.72
C ALA A 147 0.88 4.82 -10.63
N SER A 148 2.10 4.92 -11.14
CA SER A 148 2.93 6.15 -11.11
C SER A 148 3.12 6.71 -9.70
N MET A 149 3.24 5.82 -8.71
CA MET A 149 3.48 6.19 -7.32
C MET A 149 4.97 6.15 -7.00
N PRO A 150 5.56 7.21 -6.44
CA PRO A 150 6.92 7.16 -5.92
C PRO A 150 7.04 6.11 -4.81
N ILE A 151 7.98 5.17 -4.96
CA ILE A 151 8.21 4.11 -3.96
C ILE A 151 9.12 4.65 -2.87
N VAL A 152 8.68 4.54 -1.63
CA VAL A 152 9.41 5.03 -0.45
C VAL A 152 10.34 3.94 0.08
N PRO A 153 11.67 4.14 -0.02
CA PRO A 153 12.64 3.22 0.56
C PRO A 153 12.88 3.50 2.04
N SER A 154 13.66 2.61 2.67
CA SER A 154 14.30 2.84 3.96
C SER A 154 15.83 2.69 3.81
N THR A 155 16.50 2.29 4.88
CA THR A 155 17.94 1.96 4.88
C THR A 155 18.23 0.50 4.57
N TYR A 156 17.19 -0.31 4.43
CA TYR A 156 17.23 -1.71 4.03
C TYR A 156 15.90 -2.08 3.36
N TRP A 157 15.67 -3.34 2.99
CA TRP A 157 14.34 -3.77 2.53
C TRP A 157 13.33 -3.66 3.68
N ASN A 158 12.15 -3.19 3.39
CA ASN A 158 11.13 -2.81 4.38
C ASN A 158 10.50 -4.05 5.03
N MET A 159 11.19 -4.68 5.95
CA MET A 159 10.77 -5.93 6.59
C MET A 159 11.00 -5.92 8.10
N VAL A 160 10.24 -6.77 8.78
CA VAL A 160 10.47 -7.15 10.17
C VAL A 160 10.40 -8.67 10.32
N HIS A 161 11.08 -9.21 11.33
CA HIS A 161 11.09 -10.64 11.62
C HIS A 161 10.51 -10.94 12.99
N GLY A 162 9.76 -12.05 13.08
CA GLY A 162 9.17 -12.58 14.30
C GLY A 162 7.96 -13.45 14.03
N MET A 163 7.66 -14.37 14.95
CA MET A 163 6.44 -15.19 14.95
C MET A 163 5.31 -14.55 15.78
N SER A 164 5.65 -13.60 16.63
CA SER A 164 4.71 -12.88 17.50
C SER A 164 5.04 -11.38 17.50
N PRO A 165 4.09 -10.54 17.93
CA PRO A 165 4.36 -9.11 18.13
C PRO A 165 5.53 -8.83 19.07
N ASP A 166 5.73 -9.65 20.10
CA ASP A 166 6.82 -9.48 21.05
C ASP A 166 8.17 -9.82 20.45
N GLU A 167 8.22 -10.79 19.54
CA GLU A 167 9.44 -11.08 18.78
C GLU A 167 9.76 -9.97 17.78
N VAL A 168 8.76 -9.43 17.08
CA VAL A 168 8.96 -8.26 16.21
C VAL A 168 9.51 -7.06 16.99
N ARG A 169 9.05 -6.85 18.23
CA ARG A 169 9.61 -5.78 19.08
C ARG A 169 11.07 -5.99 19.47
N LYS A 170 11.58 -7.21 19.38
CA LYS A 170 12.99 -7.53 19.59
C LYS A 170 13.84 -7.42 18.31
N ASP A 171 13.21 -7.36 17.15
CA ASP A 171 13.88 -7.11 15.87
C ASP A 171 14.20 -5.61 15.74
N LEU A 172 15.27 -5.19 16.43
CA LEU A 172 15.64 -3.78 16.53
C LEU A 172 16.01 -3.17 15.17
N GLU A 173 16.62 -3.95 14.27
CA GLU A 173 16.95 -3.51 12.92
C GLU A 173 15.68 -3.36 12.07
N GLY A 174 14.77 -4.34 12.13
CA GLY A 174 13.49 -4.26 11.45
C GLY A 174 12.64 -3.06 11.92
N LEU A 175 12.58 -2.81 13.22
CA LEU A 175 11.89 -1.62 13.75
C LEU A 175 12.57 -0.31 13.35
N GLN A 176 13.90 -0.27 13.33
CA GLN A 176 14.65 0.87 12.80
C GLN A 176 14.31 1.11 11.32
N THR A 177 14.22 0.05 10.54
CA THR A 177 13.80 0.09 9.14
C THR A 177 12.39 0.67 9.00
N MET A 178 11.43 0.25 9.85
CA MET A 178 10.08 0.82 9.87
C MET A 178 10.06 2.32 10.23
N ARG A 179 10.87 2.74 11.19
CA ARG A 179 11.02 4.18 11.52
C ARG A 179 11.58 4.97 10.34
N ASN A 180 12.53 4.41 9.61
CA ASN A 180 13.10 5.05 8.43
C ASN A 180 12.10 5.14 7.27
N VAL A 181 11.25 4.13 7.07
CA VAL A 181 10.08 4.24 6.16
C VAL A 181 9.21 5.44 6.55
N GLY A 182 8.84 5.54 7.83
CA GLY A 182 8.00 6.64 8.33
C GLY A 182 8.63 8.02 8.13
N ARG A 183 9.95 8.17 8.40
CA ARG A 183 10.68 9.43 8.19
C ARG A 183 10.77 9.79 6.70
N ASN A 184 11.12 8.84 5.86
CA ASN A 184 11.26 9.07 4.42
C ASN A 184 9.91 9.42 3.79
N LEU A 185 8.85 8.73 4.18
CA LEU A 185 7.49 9.03 3.71
C LEU A 185 7.05 10.44 4.15
N ALA A 186 7.26 10.79 5.43
CA ALA A 186 6.95 12.15 5.91
C ALA A 186 7.79 13.23 5.21
N TRP A 187 9.07 12.95 4.93
CA TRP A 187 9.93 13.86 4.19
C TRP A 187 9.45 14.09 2.75
N MET A 188 9.10 13.02 2.03
CA MET A 188 8.57 13.11 0.67
C MET A 188 7.25 13.88 0.64
N LEU A 189 6.32 13.58 1.54
CA LEU A 189 5.03 14.29 1.64
C LEU A 189 5.22 15.79 1.87
N LYS A 190 6.12 16.17 2.76
CA LYS A 190 6.45 17.59 3.02
C LYS A 190 7.16 18.24 1.83
N GLY A 191 7.97 17.49 1.10
CA GLY A 191 8.62 17.95 -0.12
C GLY A 191 7.59 18.25 -1.22
N PHE A 192 6.67 17.34 -1.45
CA PHE A 192 5.62 17.50 -2.46
C PHE A 192 4.65 18.64 -2.14
N ALA A 193 4.28 18.80 -0.87
CA ALA A 193 3.41 19.90 -0.44
C ALA A 193 4.04 21.30 -0.56
N LYS A 194 5.38 21.41 -0.66
CA LYS A 194 6.08 22.68 -0.88
C LYS A 194 6.20 23.08 -2.34
N GLN A 195 6.08 22.11 -3.24
CA GLN A 195 5.98 22.41 -4.66
C GLN A 195 4.56 22.92 -4.85
N GLU A 196 4.40 24.14 -5.37
CA GLU A 196 3.12 24.56 -5.98
C GLU A 196 2.90 23.63 -7.17
N ALA A 197 2.43 22.44 -6.86
CA ALA A 197 2.15 21.42 -7.84
C ALA A 197 0.79 21.73 -8.47
N GLU A 198 0.77 22.52 -9.49
CA GLU A 198 0.00 22.10 -10.67
C GLU A 198 0.38 20.64 -10.87
N SER A 199 -0.58 19.74 -10.90
CA SER A 199 -0.32 18.30 -10.84
C SER A 199 0.47 17.88 -12.08
N VAL A 200 1.78 17.88 -11.95
CA VAL A 200 2.73 17.49 -13.00
C VAL A 200 2.42 16.08 -13.53
N PHE A 201 1.71 15.28 -12.75
CA PHE A 201 1.41 13.90 -13.11
C PHE A 201 0.20 13.71 -14.03
N ALA A 202 -0.87 14.50 -13.91
CA ALA A 202 -2.07 14.26 -14.73
C ALA A 202 -1.92 14.82 -16.16
N ASP A 203 -1.22 15.95 -16.30
CA ASP A 203 -1.17 16.69 -17.56
C ASP A 203 0.05 16.30 -18.44
N HIS A 204 1.01 15.55 -17.90
CA HIS A 204 2.25 15.19 -18.60
C HIS A 204 2.47 13.68 -18.76
N VAL A 205 1.52 12.83 -18.33
CA VAL A 205 1.62 11.39 -18.56
C VAL A 205 1.15 11.07 -19.97
N GLU A 206 2.08 10.65 -20.83
CA GLU A 206 1.76 10.18 -22.17
C GLU A 206 1.10 8.80 -22.09
N THR A 207 -0.10 8.65 -22.68
CA THR A 207 -0.83 7.39 -22.79
C THR A 207 -1.32 7.14 -24.22
N GLU A 208 -0.69 7.83 -25.18
CA GLU A 208 -1.09 7.80 -26.58
C GLU A 208 -0.79 6.45 -27.25
N TYR A 209 0.32 5.83 -26.87
CA TYR A 209 0.76 4.59 -27.49
C TYR A 209 0.57 3.40 -26.55
N ARG A 210 -0.06 2.35 -27.08
CA ARG A 210 -0.25 1.08 -26.38
C ARG A 210 0.31 -0.06 -27.23
N THR A 211 1.15 -0.87 -26.61
CA THR A 211 1.64 -2.09 -27.28
C THR A 211 0.49 -3.09 -27.42
N ASP A 212 0.12 -3.39 -28.66
CA ASP A 212 -0.85 -4.44 -28.98
C ASP A 212 -0.33 -5.21 -30.20
N PHE A 213 0.05 -6.46 -29.98
CA PHE A 213 0.56 -7.36 -31.02
C PHE A 213 -0.47 -8.44 -31.43
N ASN A 214 -1.73 -8.30 -31.03
CA ASN A 214 -2.79 -9.28 -31.29
C ASN A 214 -3.64 -8.93 -32.54
N HIS A 215 -3.07 -8.29 -33.54
CA HIS A 215 -3.71 -7.99 -34.82
C HIS A 215 -3.36 -9.03 -35.89
#